data_1430b76e4965cf204e6891eba649798f
#
_entry.id   1430b76e4965cf204e6891eba649798f
#
_cell.length_a   1.000
_cell.length_b   1.000
_cell.length_c   1.000
_cell.angle_alpha   90.00
_cell.angle_beta   90.00
_cell.angle_gamma   90.00
#
_symmetry.space_group_name_H-M   'P 1'
#
loop_
_entity.id
_entity.type
_entity.pdbx_description
1 polymer ?
#
loop_
_entity_poly.entity_id
_entity_poly.type
_entity_poly.pdbx_seq_one_letter_code
_entity_poly.pdbx_strand_id
1 'polypeptide(L)'
;MAITVKARHPALGAEIRGVDMKKPVDAETIREIHAAWMKHLVVVFPDQQITDQEHVVFTRNFGEAEIFHQTSLHLRSDRVREIFLVSNVDEQDRLLKPSEPGQKQLSSAQQWHLSLIHI
;
A
#
# COMPACT_ATOMS: atom_id res chain seq x y z
N MET A 1 8.87 3.36 -20.54
CA MET A 1 7.42 3.70 -20.70
C MET A 1 7.24 5.14 -20.24
N ALA A 2 6.55 5.96 -21.00
CA ALA A 2 6.39 7.36 -20.59
C ALA A 2 5.30 7.49 -19.52
N ILE A 3 5.67 7.90 -18.33
CA ILE A 3 4.73 8.20 -17.25
C ILE A 3 4.37 9.68 -17.23
N THR A 4 3.22 9.99 -16.67
CA THR A 4 2.79 11.37 -16.40
C THR A 4 2.70 11.56 -14.90
N VAL A 5 3.38 12.58 -14.37
CA VAL A 5 3.37 12.95 -12.96
C VAL A 5 2.64 14.28 -12.81
N LYS A 6 1.54 14.27 -12.05
CA LYS A 6 0.73 15.48 -11.78
C LYS A 6 0.68 15.74 -10.28
N ALA A 7 1.29 16.84 -9.84
CA ALA A 7 1.16 17.29 -8.45
C ALA A 7 -0.31 17.54 -8.10
N ARG A 8 -0.73 17.05 -6.93
CA ARG A 8 -2.10 17.22 -6.42
C ARG A 8 -2.23 18.36 -5.42
N HIS A 9 -1.11 18.67 -4.75
CA HIS A 9 -1.04 19.76 -3.80
C HIS A 9 0.39 20.35 -3.81
N PRO A 10 0.58 21.67 -3.53
CA PRO A 10 1.90 22.28 -3.50
C PRO A 10 2.87 21.69 -2.50
N ALA A 11 2.38 21.22 -1.34
CA ALA A 11 3.21 20.68 -0.27
C ALA A 11 3.57 19.21 -0.44
N LEU A 12 2.60 18.35 -0.85
CA LEU A 12 2.80 16.91 -1.00
C LEU A 12 1.73 16.29 -1.90
N GLY A 13 2.05 15.13 -2.43
CA GLY A 13 1.13 14.31 -3.20
C GLY A 13 1.20 14.52 -4.70
N ALA A 14 1.41 13.45 -5.44
CA ALA A 14 1.34 13.43 -6.89
C ALA A 14 0.60 12.20 -7.39
N GLU A 15 -0.07 12.36 -8.51
CA GLU A 15 -0.71 11.29 -9.28
C GLU A 15 0.21 10.85 -10.40
N ILE A 16 0.43 9.55 -10.51
CA ILE A 16 1.23 8.94 -11.58
C ILE A 16 0.33 8.11 -12.48
N ARG A 17 0.35 8.40 -13.77
CA ARG A 17 -0.37 7.66 -14.80
C ARG A 17 0.60 7.13 -15.86
N GLY A 18 0.12 6.18 -16.68
CA GLY A 18 0.92 5.55 -17.73
C GLY A 18 1.66 4.29 -17.29
N VAL A 19 1.49 3.87 -16.03
CA VAL A 19 2.00 2.59 -15.50
C VAL A 19 0.86 1.57 -15.42
N ASP A 20 1.10 0.36 -15.85
CA ASP A 20 0.25 -0.80 -15.62
C ASP A 20 0.96 -1.71 -14.59
N MET A 21 0.48 -1.69 -13.35
CA MET A 21 1.11 -2.42 -12.24
C MET A 21 0.98 -3.95 -12.36
N LYS A 22 0.20 -4.46 -13.33
CA LYS A 22 0.10 -5.90 -13.63
C LYS A 22 1.30 -6.41 -14.43
N LYS A 23 2.03 -5.52 -15.06
CA LYS A 23 3.13 -5.86 -15.98
C LYS A 23 4.48 -5.53 -15.36
N PRO A 24 5.54 -6.22 -15.78
CA PRO A 24 6.88 -5.81 -15.45
C PRO A 24 7.12 -4.35 -15.87
N VAL A 25 7.68 -3.57 -14.98
CA VAL A 25 8.01 -2.15 -15.21
C VAL A 25 9.52 -2.05 -15.45
N ASP A 26 9.92 -1.32 -16.48
CA ASP A 26 11.33 -1.14 -16.80
C ASP A 26 12.05 -0.25 -15.77
N ALA A 27 13.36 -0.43 -15.67
CA ALA A 27 14.17 0.23 -14.65
C ALA A 27 14.19 1.77 -14.79
N GLU A 28 13.99 2.30 -15.97
CA GLU A 28 13.90 3.74 -16.19
C GLU A 28 12.61 4.30 -15.60
N THR A 29 11.48 3.67 -15.89
CA THR A 29 10.18 4.01 -15.31
C THR A 29 10.20 3.91 -13.79
N ILE A 30 10.83 2.88 -13.21
CA ILE A 30 11.00 2.77 -11.75
C ILE A 30 11.80 3.94 -11.17
N ARG A 31 12.87 4.37 -11.84
CA ARG A 31 13.65 5.55 -11.41
C ARG A 31 12.82 6.85 -11.46
N GLU A 32 12.00 7.01 -12.50
CA GLU A 32 11.11 8.17 -12.62
C GLU A 32 10.06 8.19 -11.51
N ILE A 33 9.44 7.04 -11.22
CA ILE A 33 8.48 6.88 -10.10
C ILE A 33 9.17 7.21 -8.77
N HIS A 34 10.35 6.68 -8.54
CA HIS A 34 11.11 6.94 -7.30
C HIS A 34 11.46 8.42 -7.15
N ALA A 35 11.88 9.09 -8.23
CA ALA A 35 12.17 10.51 -8.22
C ALA A 35 10.90 11.34 -7.91
N ALA A 36 9.77 10.98 -8.50
CA ALA A 36 8.49 11.62 -8.21
C ALA A 36 8.07 11.41 -6.75
N TRP A 37 8.26 10.22 -6.21
CA TRP A 37 7.98 9.90 -4.81
C TRP A 37 8.84 10.73 -3.86
N MET A 38 10.15 10.79 -4.10
CA MET A 38 11.07 11.61 -3.28
C MET A 38 10.71 13.10 -3.31
N LYS A 39 10.25 13.59 -4.47
CA LYS A 39 9.86 14.99 -4.64
C LYS A 39 8.53 15.33 -3.97
N HIS A 40 7.54 14.46 -4.09
CA HIS A 40 6.16 14.73 -3.69
C HIS A 40 5.75 14.01 -2.40
N LEU A 41 6.60 13.16 -1.82
CA LEU A 41 6.46 12.41 -0.56
C LEU A 41 5.37 11.33 -0.56
N VAL A 42 4.27 11.54 -1.27
CA VAL A 42 3.21 10.55 -1.49
C VAL A 42 2.90 10.51 -2.99
N VAL A 43 2.82 9.31 -3.53
CA VAL A 43 2.38 9.09 -4.92
C VAL A 43 1.19 8.15 -4.97
N VAL A 44 0.27 8.41 -5.86
CA VAL A 44 -0.91 7.59 -6.10
C VAL A 44 -0.96 7.13 -7.55
N PHE A 45 -1.38 5.90 -7.73
CA PHE A 45 -1.56 5.28 -9.05
C PHE A 45 -3.05 4.99 -9.24
N PRO A 46 -3.80 5.90 -9.86
CA PRO A 46 -5.24 5.71 -10.02
C PRO A 46 -5.57 4.60 -11.01
N ASP A 47 -6.77 4.08 -10.90
CA ASP A 47 -7.36 3.11 -11.84
C ASP A 47 -6.60 1.78 -11.97
N GLN A 48 -5.85 1.38 -10.92
CA GLN A 48 -5.14 0.10 -10.87
C GLN A 48 -6.01 -0.97 -10.22
N GLN A 49 -6.48 -1.92 -11.02
CA GLN A 49 -7.21 -3.10 -10.52
C GLN A 49 -6.26 -4.29 -10.45
N ILE A 50 -5.50 -4.37 -9.39
CA ILE A 50 -4.48 -5.38 -9.18
C ILE A 50 -4.89 -6.37 -8.08
N THR A 51 -4.39 -7.60 -8.20
CA THR A 51 -4.46 -8.59 -7.13
C THR A 51 -3.42 -8.31 -6.05
N ASP A 52 -3.57 -8.91 -4.87
CA ASP A 52 -2.59 -8.83 -3.79
C ASP A 52 -1.20 -9.27 -4.25
N GLN A 53 -1.12 -10.32 -5.07
CA GLN A 53 0.16 -10.80 -5.60
C GLN A 53 0.81 -9.80 -6.56
N GLU A 54 0.04 -9.20 -7.46
CA GLU A 54 0.53 -8.16 -8.38
C GLU A 54 1.01 -6.92 -7.61
N HIS A 55 0.32 -6.57 -6.52
CA HIS A 55 0.72 -5.48 -5.64
C HIS A 55 2.11 -5.74 -5.03
N VAL A 56 2.33 -6.94 -4.48
CA VAL A 56 3.63 -7.31 -3.91
C VAL A 56 4.72 -7.31 -4.97
N VAL A 57 4.46 -7.87 -6.15
CA VAL A 57 5.43 -7.87 -7.26
C VAL A 57 5.82 -6.45 -7.65
N PHE A 58 4.85 -5.54 -7.78
CA PHE A 58 5.13 -4.14 -8.07
C PHE A 58 5.95 -3.46 -6.96
N THR A 59 5.58 -3.70 -5.70
CA THR A 59 6.26 -3.11 -4.53
C THR A 59 7.74 -3.51 -4.46
N ARG A 60 8.08 -4.73 -4.84
CA ARG A 60 9.47 -5.24 -4.84
C ARG A 60 10.43 -4.48 -5.77
N ASN A 61 9.92 -3.69 -6.72
CA ASN A 61 10.76 -2.79 -7.51
C ASN A 61 11.42 -1.68 -6.66
N PHE A 62 10.90 -1.41 -5.46
CA PHE A 62 11.35 -0.34 -4.56
C PHE A 62 12.08 -0.85 -3.31
N GLY A 63 12.05 -2.14 -3.08
CA GLY A 63 12.70 -2.78 -1.93
C GLY A 63 12.04 -4.10 -1.55
N GLU A 64 12.66 -4.81 -0.61
CA GLU A 64 12.10 -6.04 -0.08
C GLU A 64 10.80 -5.74 0.70
N ALA A 65 9.76 -6.54 0.42
CA ALA A 65 8.52 -6.47 1.16
C ALA A 65 8.66 -7.25 2.47
N GLU A 66 8.35 -6.60 3.58
CA GLU A 66 8.39 -7.23 4.89
C GLU A 66 7.21 -8.19 5.09
N ILE A 67 7.48 -9.31 5.76
CA ILE A 67 6.44 -10.23 6.20
C ILE A 67 6.03 -9.87 7.61
N PHE A 68 4.77 -9.50 7.78
CA PHE A 68 4.24 -9.14 9.08
C PHE A 68 3.91 -10.41 9.90
N HIS A 69 4.66 -10.64 10.97
CA HIS A 69 4.56 -11.86 11.80
C HIS A 69 3.46 -11.83 12.87
N GLN A 70 2.67 -10.78 12.97
CA GLN A 70 1.55 -10.76 13.92
C GLN A 70 0.43 -11.69 13.44
N THR A 71 0.38 -12.85 14.10
CA THR A 71 -0.48 -13.98 13.76
C THR A 71 -1.95 -13.83 14.15
N SER A 72 -2.37 -12.74 14.77
CA SER A 72 -3.61 -12.76 15.53
C SER A 72 -4.82 -12.09 14.88
N LEU A 73 -4.70 -11.42 13.74
CA LEU A 73 -5.82 -10.62 13.27
C LEU A 73 -6.03 -10.69 11.76
N HIS A 74 -7.03 -11.49 11.39
CA HIS A 74 -7.71 -11.43 10.10
C HIS A 74 -6.85 -11.67 8.85
N LEU A 75 -5.84 -12.53 8.97
CA LEU A 75 -5.24 -13.13 7.79
C LEU A 75 -6.29 -14.09 7.21
N ARG A 76 -6.97 -13.69 6.18
CA ARG A 76 -7.68 -14.65 5.34
C ARG A 76 -6.67 -15.69 4.88
N SER A 77 -7.02 -16.97 4.96
CA SER A 77 -6.13 -18.09 4.67
C SER A 77 -5.53 -18.10 3.25
N ASP A 78 -6.07 -17.30 2.35
CA ASP A 78 -5.71 -17.14 0.95
C ASP A 78 -4.80 -15.93 0.66
N ARG A 79 -4.35 -15.20 1.70
CA ARG A 79 -3.64 -13.93 1.53
C ARG A 79 -2.13 -14.07 1.44
N VAL A 80 -1.57 -13.17 0.66
CA VAL A 80 -0.13 -12.95 0.54
C VAL A 80 0.39 -12.39 1.86
N ARG A 81 1.45 -13.00 2.41
CA ARG A 81 1.99 -12.68 3.75
C ARG A 81 2.57 -11.27 3.87
N GLU A 82 2.97 -10.69 2.77
CA GLU A 82 3.54 -9.35 2.69
C GLU A 82 2.46 -8.25 2.77
N ILE A 83 1.18 -8.62 2.75
CA ILE A 83 0.08 -7.66 2.84
C ILE A 83 -0.56 -7.74 4.22
N PHE A 84 -0.51 -6.63 4.93
CA PHE A 84 -1.25 -6.44 6.17
C PHE A 84 -2.59 -5.75 5.89
N LEU A 85 -3.67 -6.41 6.29
CA LEU A 85 -5.00 -5.84 6.11
C LEU A 85 -5.40 -4.97 7.29
N VAL A 86 -5.70 -3.71 7.01
CA VAL A 86 -6.37 -2.80 7.94
C VAL A 86 -7.82 -2.66 7.50
N SER A 87 -8.76 -3.18 8.29
CA SER A 87 -10.17 -3.20 7.93
C SER A 87 -11.06 -3.11 9.18
N ASN A 88 -12.19 -2.44 9.04
CA ASN A 88 -13.24 -2.37 10.06
C ASN A 88 -14.41 -3.34 9.78
N VAL A 89 -14.21 -4.26 8.85
CA VAL A 89 -15.19 -5.30 8.52
C VAL A 89 -14.59 -6.70 8.76
N ASP A 90 -15.45 -7.66 9.08
CA ASP A 90 -15.07 -9.06 9.20
C ASP A 90 -15.01 -9.77 7.82
N GLU A 91 -14.78 -11.08 7.84
CA GLU A 91 -14.71 -11.90 6.63
C GLU A 91 -16.03 -12.01 5.85
N GLN A 92 -17.15 -11.63 6.48
CA GLN A 92 -18.49 -11.60 5.89
C GLN A 92 -18.93 -10.18 5.52
N ASP A 93 -17.99 -9.22 5.43
CA ASP A 93 -18.24 -7.81 5.14
C ASP A 93 -19.17 -7.09 6.14
N ARG A 94 -19.25 -7.59 7.40
CA ARG A 94 -19.99 -6.94 8.47
C ARG A 94 -19.09 -6.02 9.27
N LEU A 95 -19.59 -4.87 9.67
CA LEU A 95 -18.86 -3.92 10.51
C LEU A 95 -18.50 -4.55 11.85
N LEU A 96 -17.24 -4.43 12.23
CA LEU A 96 -16.73 -4.87 13.54
C LEU A 96 -17.33 -4.01 14.65
N LYS A 97 -17.73 -4.68 15.75
CA LYS A 97 -18.20 -3.98 16.95
C LYS A 97 -17.01 -3.37 17.72
N PRO A 98 -17.23 -2.28 18.48
CA PRO A 98 -16.16 -1.63 19.24
C PRO A 98 -15.40 -2.54 20.21
N SER A 99 -16.01 -3.62 20.68
CA SER A 99 -15.40 -4.59 21.58
C SER A 99 -14.58 -5.69 20.88
N GLU A 100 -14.66 -5.79 19.57
CA GLU A 100 -13.96 -6.84 18.82
C GLU A 100 -12.48 -6.50 18.62
N PRO A 101 -11.58 -7.51 18.62
CA PRO A 101 -10.13 -7.29 18.57
C PRO A 101 -9.65 -6.43 17.40
N GLY A 102 -10.24 -6.59 16.20
CA GLY A 102 -9.89 -5.81 15.02
C GLY A 102 -10.16 -4.32 15.18
N GLN A 103 -11.20 -3.95 15.93
CA GLN A 103 -11.54 -2.56 16.17
C GLN A 103 -10.55 -1.86 17.12
N LYS A 104 -9.97 -2.60 18.06
CA LYS A 104 -8.91 -2.07 18.94
C LYS A 104 -7.65 -1.69 18.16
N GLN A 105 -7.31 -2.43 17.12
CA GLN A 105 -6.18 -2.08 16.25
C GLN A 105 -6.44 -0.81 15.43
N LEU A 106 -7.65 -0.62 14.92
CA LEU A 106 -8.02 0.61 14.23
C LEU A 106 -7.94 1.83 15.15
N SER A 107 -8.34 1.67 16.43
CA SER A 107 -8.23 2.76 17.39
C SER A 107 -6.79 3.14 17.74
N SER A 108 -5.85 2.21 17.67
CA SER A 108 -4.43 2.50 17.88
C SER A 108 -3.83 3.38 16.79
N ALA A 109 -4.36 3.33 15.58
CA ALA A 109 -3.93 4.17 14.47
C ALA A 109 -4.38 5.66 14.61
N GLN A 110 -5.19 6.00 15.58
CA GLN A 110 -5.58 7.37 15.89
C GLN A 110 -4.48 8.16 16.61
N GLN A 111 -3.46 7.49 17.12
CA GLN A 111 -2.32 8.11 17.78
C GLN A 111 -1.17 8.33 16.79
N TRP A 112 -0.34 9.32 17.02
CA TRP A 112 0.89 9.51 16.28
C TRP A 112 1.79 8.29 16.43
N HIS A 113 2.20 7.71 15.31
CA HIS A 113 3.08 6.55 15.27
C HIS A 113 4.03 6.64 14.07
N LEU A 114 5.15 5.96 14.15
CA LEU A 114 6.06 5.80 13.02
C LEU A 114 5.59 4.67 12.10
N SER A 115 5.93 4.78 10.84
CA SER A 115 5.74 3.67 9.90
C SER A 115 6.65 2.51 10.27
N LEU A 116 6.10 1.29 10.35
CA LEU A 116 6.88 0.08 10.63
C LEU A 116 7.83 -0.30 9.50
N ILE A 117 7.63 0.24 8.30
CA ILE A 117 8.49 0.00 7.14
C ILE A 117 9.81 0.77 7.20
N HIS A 118 9.95 1.73 8.11
CA HIS A 118 11.13 2.59 8.25
C HIS A 118 11.94 2.33 9.52
N ILE A 119 11.65 1.25 10.21
CA ILE A 119 12.38 0.84 11.42
C ILE A 119 13.41 -0.23 11.07
#